data_27767be3084eb9beb2a281a6561aa336
#
_entry.id   27767be3084eb9beb2a281a6561aa336
#
_cell.length_a   1.000
_cell.length_b   1.000
_cell.length_c   1.000
_cell.angle_alpha   90.00
_cell.angle_beta   90.00
_cell.angle_gamma   90.00
#
_symmetry.space_group_name_H-M   'P 1'
#
loop_
_entity.id
_entity.type
_entity.pdbx_description
1 polymer ?
#
loop_
_entity_poly.entity_id
_entity_poly.type
_entity_poly.pdbx_seq_one_letter_code
_entity_poly.pdbx_strand_id
1 'polypeptide(L)'
;MTTEQETDERRRLERAREIALFRYSLIQEVINPHLTAAQRGRRVRELAAAIHDGPGGQQVRVSYQSINRWKRDYLAGGFEALVPAPRQASPRTPGEVLELAAALKRENPERTAAQVQRILRAQSGWAPSDRTLQRLFTRLELNRPPADPGQQVFGRFEATRPNELWTGDALHGPQVGGRKTYLFCFIDDHSRAVMGARWAFHEDVVRLAAALRPALASRGVPEWVYVDNGSAFVDAWLLRACAVLGIKLVHSRPRRPQGRGKVERFFRTVRDQFLVEITSDDRQAGTRAADLAELNRLFSAWVAVSYHRTVHSETSQAPLARWAAGVPDPLPLPSPAQLHEAFRWSERRTVRKTATVSLHGNLYQVDASLVRRVVELVFDPFDLTDIDVRHKGRPAGKAVPFLIGRHRHAKTRTGDDQQRTEPEPTGIDYLNILDQAHGAGLQAQINYAALIDSADETGDHGADDTGRPGGREEPRA
;
A
#
# COMPACT_ATOMS: atom_id res chain seq x y z
N MET A 1 -10.45 37.89 12.99
CA MET A 1 -10.61 38.17 11.55
C MET A 1 -9.33 38.81 11.09
N THR A 2 -8.69 38.27 10.06
CA THR A 2 -7.40 38.78 9.53
C THR A 2 -7.67 40.00 8.65
N THR A 3 -6.75 40.95 8.60
CA THR A 3 -6.81 42.21 7.79
C THR A 3 -7.15 41.95 6.31
N GLU A 4 -6.80 40.78 5.78
CA GLU A 4 -7.17 40.34 4.41
C GLU A 4 -8.65 40.01 4.26
N GLN A 5 -9.28 39.41 5.27
CA GLN A 5 -10.71 39.07 5.26
C GLN A 5 -11.56 40.33 5.29
N GLU A 6 -11.17 41.36 6.07
CA GLU A 6 -11.86 42.65 6.12
C GLU A 6 -11.71 43.41 4.80
N THR A 7 -10.57 43.32 4.14
CA THR A 7 -10.33 43.95 2.82
C THR A 7 -11.17 43.29 1.73
N ASP A 8 -11.31 41.96 1.76
CA ASP A 8 -12.10 41.20 0.78
C ASP A 8 -13.61 41.42 0.97
N GLU A 9 -14.06 41.53 2.22
CA GLU A 9 -15.47 41.83 2.55
C GLU A 9 -15.85 43.25 2.14
N ARG A 10 -14.97 44.21 2.34
CA ARG A 10 -15.14 45.59 1.89
C ARG A 10 -15.24 45.69 0.36
N ARG A 11 -14.36 45.04 -0.39
CA ARG A 11 -14.43 44.95 -1.86
C ARG A 11 -15.73 44.30 -2.35
N ARG A 12 -16.24 43.30 -1.66
CA ARG A 12 -17.52 42.66 -1.99
C ARG A 12 -18.71 43.59 -1.77
N LEU A 13 -18.70 44.34 -0.67
CA LEU A 13 -19.74 45.36 -0.38
C LEU A 13 -19.71 46.50 -1.39
N GLU A 14 -18.55 47.02 -1.75
CA GLU A 14 -18.38 48.03 -2.77
C GLU A 14 -18.93 47.56 -4.13
N ARG A 15 -18.60 46.34 -4.55
CA ARG A 15 -19.10 45.76 -5.79
C ARG A 15 -20.60 45.49 -5.76
N ALA A 16 -21.16 45.12 -4.62
CA ALA A 16 -22.59 44.94 -4.45
C ALA A 16 -23.37 46.27 -4.56
N ARG A 17 -22.81 47.35 -4.03
CA ARG A 17 -23.32 48.71 -4.18
C ARG A 17 -23.25 49.21 -5.60
N GLU A 18 -22.14 48.98 -6.31
CA GLU A 18 -22.00 49.30 -7.72
C GLU A 18 -23.08 48.62 -8.58
N ILE A 19 -23.36 47.35 -8.33
CA ILE A 19 -24.42 46.59 -8.98
C ILE A 19 -25.80 47.19 -8.66
N ALA A 20 -26.05 47.61 -7.43
CA ALA A 20 -27.30 48.25 -7.02
C ALA A 20 -27.50 49.63 -7.70
N LEU A 21 -26.42 50.44 -7.83
CA LEU A 21 -26.43 51.71 -8.56
C LEU A 21 -26.77 51.49 -10.03
N PHE A 22 -26.12 50.53 -10.67
CA PHE A 22 -26.45 50.17 -12.05
C PHE A 22 -27.90 49.71 -12.23
N ARG A 23 -28.44 48.93 -11.33
CA ARG A 23 -29.88 48.53 -11.34
C ARG A 23 -30.78 49.73 -11.18
N TYR A 24 -30.45 50.63 -10.26
CA TYR A 24 -31.18 51.85 -10.01
C TYR A 24 -31.17 52.78 -11.22
N SER A 25 -30.04 53.01 -11.85
CA SER A 25 -29.90 53.88 -13.05
C SER A 25 -30.81 53.43 -14.19
N LEU A 26 -31.02 52.11 -14.35
CA LEU A 26 -31.93 51.56 -15.36
C LEU A 26 -33.41 51.70 -15.00
N ILE A 27 -33.77 51.66 -13.72
CA ILE A 27 -35.18 51.69 -13.32
C ILE A 27 -35.66 53.09 -12.96
N GLN A 28 -34.76 54.08 -12.72
CA GLN A 28 -35.13 55.42 -12.26
C GLN A 28 -36.14 56.11 -13.18
N GLU A 29 -36.05 55.97 -14.50
CA GLU A 29 -37.00 56.50 -15.45
C GLU A 29 -38.32 55.73 -15.46
N VAL A 30 -38.31 54.46 -15.13
CA VAL A 30 -39.53 53.57 -15.11
C VAL A 30 -40.33 53.71 -13.84
N ILE A 31 -39.73 54.15 -12.72
CA ILE A 31 -40.41 54.39 -11.46
C ILE A 31 -41.05 55.79 -11.37
N ASN A 32 -40.87 56.67 -12.35
CA ASN A 32 -41.50 58.00 -12.37
C ASN A 32 -43.02 57.84 -12.23
N PRO A 33 -43.66 58.48 -11.21
CA PRO A 33 -45.08 58.37 -10.94
C PRO A 33 -45.97 59.01 -12.04
N HIS A 34 -45.41 59.94 -12.81
CA HIS A 34 -46.14 60.65 -13.87
C HIS A 34 -46.30 59.80 -15.16
N LEU A 35 -45.65 58.63 -15.28
CA LEU A 35 -45.79 57.76 -16.43
C LEU A 35 -47.08 56.91 -16.34
N THR A 36 -47.84 56.91 -17.46
CA THR A 36 -48.91 55.92 -17.59
C THR A 36 -48.42 54.49 -17.69
N ALA A 37 -49.27 53.52 -17.44
CA ALA A 37 -48.88 52.08 -17.55
C ALA A 37 -48.33 51.73 -18.95
N ALA A 38 -48.94 52.28 -20.01
CA ALA A 38 -48.52 52.07 -21.40
C ALA A 38 -47.12 52.68 -21.69
N GLN A 39 -46.89 53.92 -21.23
CA GLN A 39 -45.60 54.61 -21.36
C GLN A 39 -44.51 53.89 -20.60
N ARG A 40 -44.78 53.42 -19.41
CA ARG A 40 -43.87 52.63 -18.57
C ARG A 40 -43.49 51.34 -19.25
N GLY A 41 -44.49 50.61 -19.80
CA GLY A 41 -44.25 49.36 -20.55
C GLY A 41 -43.40 49.56 -21.81
N ARG A 42 -43.58 50.69 -22.52
CA ARG A 42 -42.75 51.06 -23.67
C ARG A 42 -41.31 51.29 -23.24
N ARG A 43 -41.11 52.10 -22.17
CA ARG A 43 -39.76 52.40 -21.67
C ARG A 43 -39.00 51.18 -21.21
N VAL A 44 -39.66 50.21 -20.55
CA VAL A 44 -39.00 48.93 -20.17
C VAL A 44 -38.55 48.15 -21.43
N ARG A 45 -39.34 48.15 -22.51
CA ARG A 45 -38.97 47.47 -23.76
C ARG A 45 -37.77 48.17 -24.45
N GLU A 46 -37.72 49.50 -24.45
CA GLU A 46 -36.60 50.28 -24.99
C GLU A 46 -35.31 49.97 -24.22
N LEU A 47 -35.35 50.00 -22.88
CA LEU A 47 -34.23 49.64 -22.02
C LEU A 47 -33.76 48.19 -22.20
N ALA A 48 -34.67 47.24 -22.40
CA ALA A 48 -34.33 45.83 -22.63
C ALA A 48 -33.71 45.61 -24.02
N ALA A 49 -34.01 46.44 -25.01
CA ALA A 49 -33.44 46.38 -26.36
C ALA A 49 -32.05 47.02 -26.44
N ALA A 50 -31.75 47.95 -25.54
CA ALA A 50 -30.47 48.67 -25.50
C ALA A 50 -29.35 47.85 -24.87
N ILE A 51 -28.12 48.24 -25.18
CA ILE A 51 -26.91 47.75 -24.50
C ILE A 51 -26.52 48.82 -23.50
N HIS A 52 -26.16 48.42 -22.29
CA HIS A 52 -25.86 49.31 -21.17
C HIS A 52 -24.43 49.10 -20.67
N ASP A 53 -23.80 50.12 -20.16
CA ASP A 53 -22.53 50.01 -19.44
C ASP A 53 -22.78 49.44 -18.04
N GLY A 54 -22.46 48.21 -17.87
CA GLY A 54 -22.63 47.48 -16.61
C GLY A 54 -21.54 47.71 -15.60
N PRO A 55 -21.71 47.16 -14.39
CA PRO A 55 -20.69 47.25 -13.34
C PRO A 55 -19.34 46.70 -13.81
N GLY A 56 -18.26 47.50 -13.57
CA GLY A 56 -16.90 47.12 -14.02
C GLY A 56 -16.66 47.37 -15.50
N GLY A 57 -17.47 48.25 -16.20
CA GLY A 57 -17.26 48.66 -17.58
C GLY A 57 -17.62 47.60 -18.64
N GLN A 58 -18.37 46.59 -18.27
CA GLN A 58 -18.82 45.55 -19.22
C GLN A 58 -20.10 45.99 -19.94
N GLN A 59 -20.15 45.76 -21.26
CA GLN A 59 -21.38 45.94 -22.05
C GLN A 59 -22.38 44.80 -21.71
N VAL A 60 -23.54 45.16 -21.17
CA VAL A 60 -24.56 44.19 -20.76
C VAL A 60 -25.94 44.49 -21.34
N ARG A 61 -26.66 43.46 -21.76
CA ARG A 61 -28.04 43.53 -22.16
C ARG A 61 -28.92 43.00 -21.01
N VAL A 62 -29.88 43.77 -20.57
CA VAL A 62 -30.76 43.44 -19.44
C VAL A 62 -32.14 43.04 -19.93
N SER A 63 -32.64 41.88 -19.49
CA SER A 63 -33.94 41.39 -19.93
C SER A 63 -35.09 42.21 -19.38
N TYR A 64 -36.18 42.29 -20.14
CA TYR A 64 -37.47 42.91 -19.72
C TYR A 64 -37.91 42.42 -18.33
N GLN A 65 -37.81 41.13 -18.05
CA GLN A 65 -38.17 40.55 -16.78
C GLN A 65 -37.28 41.05 -15.63
N SER A 66 -35.97 41.23 -15.88
CA SER A 66 -35.01 41.72 -14.88
C SER A 66 -35.34 43.18 -14.48
N ILE A 67 -35.62 44.07 -15.45
CA ILE A 67 -35.99 45.45 -15.19
C ILE A 67 -37.29 45.54 -14.37
N ASN A 68 -38.32 44.75 -14.73
CA ASN A 68 -39.57 44.73 -13.96
C ASN A 68 -39.38 44.16 -12.57
N ARG A 69 -38.52 43.16 -12.39
CA ARG A 69 -38.22 42.60 -11.07
C ARG A 69 -37.52 43.69 -10.22
N TRP A 70 -36.49 44.32 -10.72
CA TRP A 70 -35.79 45.40 -9.98
C TRP A 70 -36.72 46.57 -9.64
N LYS A 71 -37.61 46.97 -10.55
CA LYS A 71 -38.63 47.98 -10.27
C LYS A 71 -39.50 47.56 -9.09
N ARG A 72 -40.01 46.33 -9.09
CA ARG A 72 -40.84 45.81 -8.00
C ARG A 72 -40.08 45.75 -6.68
N ASP A 73 -38.84 45.26 -6.72
CA ASP A 73 -37.97 45.13 -5.54
C ASP A 73 -37.67 46.50 -4.94
N TYR A 74 -37.41 47.51 -5.78
CA TYR A 74 -37.21 48.91 -5.36
C TYR A 74 -38.48 49.52 -4.72
N LEU A 75 -39.62 49.30 -5.32
CA LEU A 75 -40.88 49.81 -4.78
C LEU A 75 -41.28 49.16 -3.46
N ALA A 76 -40.84 47.95 -3.21
CA ALA A 76 -41.11 47.23 -1.98
C ALA A 76 -40.13 47.52 -0.84
N GLY A 77 -38.84 47.77 -1.12
CA GLY A 77 -37.79 47.91 -0.10
C GLY A 77 -36.72 48.97 -0.38
N GLY A 78 -36.98 49.89 -1.33
CA GLY A 78 -36.05 50.96 -1.66
C GLY A 78 -34.75 50.52 -2.29
N PHE A 79 -33.73 51.35 -2.18
CA PHE A 79 -32.41 51.08 -2.78
C PHE A 79 -31.74 49.81 -2.23
N GLU A 80 -31.91 49.55 -0.95
CA GLU A 80 -31.29 48.37 -0.31
C GLU A 80 -31.80 47.05 -0.91
N ALA A 81 -33.05 46.99 -1.39
CA ALA A 81 -33.58 45.82 -2.09
C ALA A 81 -32.93 45.56 -3.47
N LEU A 82 -32.22 46.52 -4.01
CA LEU A 82 -31.45 46.35 -5.24
C LEU A 82 -30.02 45.81 -5.00
N VAL A 83 -29.55 45.86 -3.76
CA VAL A 83 -28.24 45.29 -3.40
C VAL A 83 -28.30 43.76 -3.49
N PRO A 84 -27.48 43.13 -4.30
CA PRO A 84 -27.49 41.66 -4.37
C PRO A 84 -27.09 41.07 -3.01
N ALA A 85 -27.97 40.23 -2.45
CA ALA A 85 -27.64 39.47 -1.26
C ALA A 85 -26.36 38.60 -1.54
N PRO A 86 -25.43 38.52 -0.59
CA PRO A 86 -24.30 37.63 -0.73
C PRO A 86 -24.83 36.22 -0.95
N ARG A 87 -24.35 35.53 -2.03
CA ARG A 87 -24.65 34.12 -2.25
C ARG A 87 -24.13 33.33 -1.07
N GLN A 88 -24.94 32.94 -0.16
CA GLN A 88 -24.65 31.90 0.81
C GLN A 88 -24.54 30.59 0.00
N ALA A 89 -23.35 30.28 -0.47
CA ALA A 89 -23.06 28.96 -0.98
C ALA A 89 -23.07 28.01 0.22
N SER A 90 -24.16 27.31 0.43
CA SER A 90 -24.17 26.19 1.39
C SER A 90 -23.02 25.24 0.99
N PRO A 91 -22.08 24.96 1.90
CA PRO A 91 -20.99 24.06 1.60
C PRO A 91 -21.56 22.73 1.16
N ARG A 92 -21.23 22.26 -0.04
CA ARG A 92 -21.67 20.95 -0.55
C ARG A 92 -21.10 19.78 0.26
N THR A 93 -20.07 20.05 1.05
CA THR A 93 -19.39 19.07 1.89
C THR A 93 -19.75 19.37 3.35
N PRO A 94 -20.27 18.41 4.11
CA PRO A 94 -20.54 18.57 5.54
C PRO A 94 -19.28 19.01 6.31
N GLY A 95 -19.46 19.92 7.28
CA GLY A 95 -18.36 20.44 8.09
C GLY A 95 -17.59 19.34 8.83
N GLU A 96 -18.32 18.39 9.41
CA GLU A 96 -17.77 17.23 10.14
C GLU A 96 -16.80 16.40 9.28
N VAL A 97 -17.12 16.19 8.00
CA VAL A 97 -16.24 15.44 7.07
C VAL A 97 -14.97 16.24 6.78
N LEU A 98 -15.03 17.57 6.68
CA LEU A 98 -13.86 18.42 6.49
C LEU A 98 -13.00 18.47 7.76
N GLU A 99 -13.60 18.48 8.93
CA GLU A 99 -12.89 18.39 10.22
C GLU A 99 -12.19 17.04 10.38
N LEU A 100 -12.88 15.94 10.07
CA LEU A 100 -12.28 14.61 10.05
C LEU A 100 -11.12 14.51 9.04
N ALA A 101 -11.30 15.10 7.85
CA ALA A 101 -10.21 15.16 6.84
C ALA A 101 -9.00 15.92 7.37
N ALA A 102 -9.21 17.05 8.05
CA ALA A 102 -8.14 17.84 8.65
C ALA A 102 -7.48 17.08 9.81
N ALA A 103 -8.25 16.37 10.64
CA ALA A 103 -7.73 15.54 11.72
C ALA A 103 -6.85 14.41 11.17
N LEU A 104 -7.31 13.68 10.15
CA LEU A 104 -6.53 12.65 9.47
C LEU A 104 -5.22 13.19 8.88
N LYS A 105 -5.23 14.41 8.34
CA LYS A 105 -4.03 15.06 7.81
C LYS A 105 -3.06 15.51 8.92
N ARG A 106 -3.58 15.98 10.08
CA ARG A 106 -2.76 16.34 11.24
C ARG A 106 -2.19 15.10 11.95
N GLU A 107 -2.98 14.04 12.06
CA GLU A 107 -2.54 12.75 12.60
C GLU A 107 -1.30 12.22 11.85
N ASN A 108 -1.31 12.33 10.52
CA ASN A 108 -0.14 12.00 9.72
C ASN A 108 0.03 13.01 8.58
N PRO A 109 0.96 13.99 8.75
CA PRO A 109 1.22 15.04 7.76
C PRO A 109 1.73 14.53 6.41
N GLU A 110 2.24 13.31 6.33
CA GLU A 110 2.71 12.71 5.07
C GLU A 110 1.57 12.19 4.19
N ARG A 111 0.34 12.02 4.72
CA ARG A 111 -0.82 11.59 3.92
C ARG A 111 -1.11 12.58 2.80
N THR A 112 -1.25 12.07 1.58
CA THR A 112 -1.72 12.88 0.44
C THR A 112 -3.23 13.11 0.52
N ALA A 113 -3.75 14.11 -0.20
CA ALA A 113 -5.20 14.34 -0.27
C ALA A 113 -5.95 13.11 -0.83
N ALA A 114 -5.36 12.43 -1.81
CA ALA A 114 -5.90 11.19 -2.36
C ALA A 114 -5.94 10.05 -1.33
N GLN A 115 -4.96 9.98 -0.44
CA GLN A 115 -4.94 9.00 0.65
C GLN A 115 -6.05 9.29 1.66
N VAL A 116 -6.17 10.53 2.11
CA VAL A 116 -7.26 10.95 3.02
C VAL A 116 -8.63 10.67 2.38
N GLN A 117 -8.80 10.92 1.08
CA GLN A 117 -10.04 10.61 0.36
C GLN A 117 -10.37 9.10 0.42
N ARG A 118 -9.38 8.23 0.25
CA ARG A 118 -9.59 6.77 0.34
C ARG A 118 -9.98 6.33 1.74
N ILE A 119 -9.33 6.88 2.77
CA ILE A 119 -9.65 6.58 4.17
C ILE A 119 -11.09 6.99 4.47
N LEU A 120 -11.50 8.20 4.08
CA LEU A 120 -12.87 8.67 4.25
C LEU A 120 -13.88 7.78 3.53
N ARG A 121 -13.58 7.35 2.28
CA ARG A 121 -14.47 6.42 1.55
C ARG A 121 -14.54 5.05 2.21
N ALA A 122 -13.45 4.54 2.72
CA ALA A 122 -13.42 3.25 3.42
C ALA A 122 -14.24 3.30 4.72
N GLN A 123 -14.23 4.45 5.42
CA GLN A 123 -14.93 4.64 6.69
C GLN A 123 -16.43 4.90 6.51
N SER A 124 -16.83 5.75 5.55
CA SER A 124 -18.19 6.27 5.43
C SER A 124 -18.88 6.00 4.08
N GLY A 125 -18.22 5.26 3.18
CA GLY A 125 -18.73 4.98 1.83
C GLY A 125 -18.64 6.17 0.87
N TRP A 126 -18.35 7.38 1.36
CA TRP A 126 -18.27 8.61 0.58
C TRP A 126 -17.10 9.51 1.03
N ALA A 127 -16.59 10.32 0.10
CA ALA A 127 -15.57 11.34 0.40
C ALA A 127 -15.65 12.53 -0.55
N PRO A 128 -15.23 13.73 -0.11
CA PRO A 128 -15.07 14.89 -0.98
C PRO A 128 -14.08 14.62 -2.12
N SER A 129 -14.14 15.44 -3.18
CA SER A 129 -13.15 15.34 -4.25
C SER A 129 -11.74 15.66 -3.75
N ASP A 130 -10.73 15.05 -4.36
CA ASP A 130 -9.31 15.30 -4.07
C ASP A 130 -8.99 16.81 -4.10
N ARG A 131 -9.52 17.55 -5.10
CA ARG A 131 -9.38 19.00 -5.21
C ARG A 131 -9.99 19.77 -4.03
N THR A 132 -11.10 19.29 -3.47
CA THR A 132 -11.73 19.89 -2.27
C THR A 132 -10.82 19.73 -1.06
N LEU A 133 -10.26 18.53 -0.88
CA LEU A 133 -9.31 18.23 0.20
C LEU A 133 -8.01 19.02 0.05
N GLN A 134 -7.45 19.12 -1.16
CA GLN A 134 -6.26 19.92 -1.42
C GLN A 134 -6.47 21.39 -1.04
N ARG A 135 -7.62 21.99 -1.43
CA ARG A 135 -7.97 23.36 -1.06
C ARG A 135 -8.13 23.52 0.46
N LEU A 136 -8.74 22.55 1.12
CA LEU A 136 -8.86 22.53 2.58
C LEU A 136 -7.48 22.52 3.23
N PHE A 137 -6.59 21.61 2.81
CA PHE A 137 -5.25 21.47 3.38
C PHE A 137 -4.38 22.70 3.11
N THR A 138 -4.49 23.33 1.93
CA THR A 138 -3.83 24.61 1.64
C THR A 138 -4.34 25.72 2.56
N ARG A 139 -5.65 25.86 2.72
CA ARG A 139 -6.26 26.86 3.60
C ARG A 139 -5.87 26.70 5.06
N LEU A 140 -5.66 25.44 5.51
CA LEU A 140 -5.26 25.11 6.88
C LEU A 140 -3.73 25.00 7.05
N GLU A 141 -2.96 25.34 6.01
CA GLU A 141 -1.48 25.27 5.96
C GLU A 141 -0.92 23.87 6.28
N LEU A 142 -1.69 22.81 5.96
CA LEU A 142 -1.32 21.42 6.21
C LEU A 142 -0.54 20.77 5.05
N ASN A 143 -0.24 21.54 3.98
CA ASN A 143 0.49 21.01 2.83
C ASN A 143 2.00 21.12 3.04
N ARG A 144 2.70 20.04 2.68
CA ARG A 144 4.16 20.06 2.58
C ARG A 144 4.58 20.88 1.35
N PRO A 145 5.67 21.66 1.39
CA PRO A 145 6.22 22.30 0.19
C PRO A 145 6.49 21.27 -0.90
N PRO A 146 6.23 21.55 -2.18
CA PRO A 146 6.53 20.65 -3.27
C PRO A 146 8.04 20.38 -3.32
N ALA A 147 8.42 19.11 -3.51
CA ALA A 147 9.81 18.75 -3.77
C ALA A 147 10.25 19.35 -5.12
N ASP A 148 11.49 19.84 -5.17
CA ASP A 148 12.10 20.55 -6.30
C ASP A 148 12.01 19.71 -7.60
N PRO A 149 11.46 20.25 -8.72
CA PRO A 149 11.27 19.51 -9.96
C PRO A 149 12.48 19.56 -10.89
N GLY A 150 13.66 19.24 -10.41
CA GLY A 150 14.85 19.07 -11.26
C GLY A 150 14.86 17.73 -11.99
N GLN A 151 13.98 17.48 -12.97
CA GLN A 151 14.01 16.26 -13.75
C GLN A 151 14.37 16.46 -15.22
N GLN A 152 15.51 15.88 -15.62
CA GLN A 152 15.86 15.67 -17.03
C GLN A 152 14.87 14.69 -17.69
N VAL A 153 14.38 15.03 -18.88
CA VAL A 153 13.52 14.17 -19.70
C VAL A 153 14.37 13.14 -20.40
N PHE A 154 14.27 11.87 -20.00
CA PHE A 154 14.92 10.74 -20.68
C PHE A 154 13.92 10.00 -21.57
N GLY A 155 14.41 9.40 -22.67
CA GLY A 155 13.60 8.57 -23.57
C GLY A 155 12.88 7.44 -22.84
N ARG A 156 11.59 7.26 -23.17
CA ARG A 156 10.71 6.29 -22.48
C ARG A 156 10.72 4.96 -23.22
N PHE A 157 11.16 3.90 -22.56
CA PHE A 157 10.94 2.53 -22.97
C PHE A 157 9.66 2.01 -22.30
N GLU A 158 8.78 1.34 -23.04
CA GLU A 158 7.59 0.69 -22.51
C GLU A 158 7.38 -0.64 -23.21
N ALA A 159 7.18 -1.71 -22.43
CA ALA A 159 6.83 -3.02 -22.94
C ALA A 159 5.45 -2.96 -23.64
N THR A 160 5.32 -3.67 -24.75
CA THR A 160 4.11 -3.63 -25.58
C THR A 160 2.99 -4.51 -25.02
N ARG A 161 3.34 -5.55 -24.27
CA ARG A 161 2.42 -6.53 -23.69
C ARG A 161 2.81 -6.96 -22.27
N PRO A 162 1.85 -7.48 -21.48
CA PRO A 162 2.16 -8.07 -20.19
C PRO A 162 3.15 -9.22 -20.29
N ASN A 163 3.95 -9.41 -19.24
CA ASN A 163 4.99 -10.43 -19.16
C ASN A 163 6.10 -10.35 -20.23
N GLU A 164 6.16 -9.27 -21.00
CA GLU A 164 7.31 -8.99 -21.86
C GLU A 164 8.51 -8.57 -21.03
N LEU A 165 8.32 -7.66 -20.07
CA LEU A 165 9.38 -7.15 -19.23
C LEU A 165 8.89 -6.97 -17.80
N TRP A 166 9.59 -7.58 -16.83
CA TRP A 166 9.45 -7.23 -15.41
C TRP A 166 10.64 -6.39 -14.96
N THR A 167 10.36 -5.33 -14.24
CA THR A 167 11.40 -4.51 -13.61
C THR A 167 11.47 -4.84 -12.13
N GLY A 168 12.66 -5.26 -11.67
CA GLY A 168 12.92 -5.61 -10.28
C GLY A 168 13.81 -4.58 -9.59
N ASP A 169 13.51 -4.28 -8.33
CA ASP A 169 14.32 -3.37 -7.50
C ASP A 169 14.04 -3.64 -6.01
N ALA A 170 14.89 -3.07 -5.13
CA ALA A 170 14.76 -3.16 -3.69
C ALA A 170 14.54 -1.78 -3.05
N LEU A 171 13.54 -1.68 -2.16
CA LEU A 171 13.25 -0.47 -1.38
C LEU A 171 13.66 -0.67 0.07
N HIS A 172 14.42 0.26 0.61
CA HIS A 172 14.69 0.33 2.04
C HIS A 172 13.40 0.76 2.78
N GLY A 173 12.97 -0.07 3.73
CA GLY A 173 11.72 0.08 4.47
C GLY A 173 11.88 0.53 5.91
N PRO A 174 10.79 0.45 6.68
CA PRO A 174 10.77 0.81 8.09
C PRO A 174 11.54 -0.21 8.94
N GLN A 175 11.78 0.13 10.20
CA GLN A 175 12.29 -0.83 11.17
C GLN A 175 11.12 -1.63 11.77
N VAL A 176 11.31 -2.94 11.90
CA VAL A 176 10.38 -3.86 12.55
C VAL A 176 11.14 -4.60 13.65
N GLY A 177 10.71 -4.46 14.90
CA GLY A 177 11.43 -5.02 16.05
C GLY A 177 12.89 -4.53 16.11
N GLY A 178 13.15 -3.25 15.83
CA GLY A 178 14.50 -2.65 15.81
C GLY A 178 15.37 -3.05 14.62
N ARG A 179 14.87 -3.87 13.69
CA ARG A 179 15.62 -4.35 12.51
C ARG A 179 15.13 -3.67 11.24
N LYS A 180 16.06 -3.19 10.43
CA LYS A 180 15.79 -2.59 9.11
C LYS A 180 15.16 -3.62 8.16
N THR A 181 14.20 -3.18 7.36
CA THR A 181 13.55 -4.03 6.35
C THR A 181 13.86 -3.56 4.93
N TYR A 182 13.72 -4.49 3.98
CA TYR A 182 13.94 -4.30 2.55
C TYR A 182 12.77 -4.92 1.80
N LEU A 183 12.16 -4.17 0.88
CA LEU A 183 11.12 -4.69 -0.01
C LEU A 183 11.75 -5.08 -1.34
N PHE A 184 11.82 -6.36 -1.65
CA PHE A 184 12.04 -6.81 -3.02
C PHE A 184 10.73 -6.76 -3.79
N CYS A 185 10.74 -6.15 -4.97
CA CYS A 185 9.56 -6.01 -5.79
C CYS A 185 9.86 -6.19 -7.27
N PHE A 186 8.96 -6.89 -7.96
CA PHE A 186 8.92 -7.01 -9.41
C PHE A 186 7.60 -6.45 -9.93
N ILE A 187 7.67 -5.50 -10.84
CA ILE A 187 6.50 -4.94 -11.51
C ILE A 187 6.53 -5.26 -13.00
N ASP A 188 5.39 -5.53 -13.56
CA ASP A 188 5.22 -5.64 -15.01
C ASP A 188 5.30 -4.26 -15.66
N ASP A 189 6.21 -4.11 -16.61
CA ASP A 189 6.49 -2.82 -17.25
C ASP A 189 5.32 -2.29 -18.07
N HIS A 190 4.54 -3.16 -18.69
CA HIS A 190 3.36 -2.78 -19.48
C HIS A 190 2.21 -2.31 -18.57
N SER A 191 1.81 -3.14 -17.64
CA SER A 191 0.60 -2.93 -16.85
C SER A 191 0.81 -2.13 -15.56
N ARG A 192 2.03 -2.03 -15.07
CA ARG A 192 2.40 -1.50 -13.73
C ARG A 192 1.94 -2.42 -12.58
N ALA A 193 1.41 -3.61 -12.89
CA ALA A 193 0.97 -4.54 -11.86
C ALA A 193 2.19 -5.10 -11.09
N VAL A 194 2.03 -5.27 -9.79
CA VAL A 194 3.00 -5.95 -8.94
C VAL A 194 2.90 -7.44 -9.21
N MET A 195 3.96 -8.02 -9.76
CA MET A 195 4.04 -9.45 -10.05
C MET A 195 4.43 -10.23 -8.82
N GLY A 196 5.41 -9.73 -8.08
CA GLY A 196 5.84 -10.28 -6.81
C GLY A 196 6.46 -9.21 -5.93
N ALA A 197 6.19 -9.28 -4.63
CA ALA A 197 6.77 -8.35 -3.68
C ALA A 197 6.84 -8.99 -2.30
N ARG A 198 7.95 -8.76 -1.56
CA ARG A 198 8.15 -9.31 -0.23
C ARG A 198 9.10 -8.45 0.60
N TRP A 199 8.71 -8.13 1.81
CA TRP A 199 9.57 -7.53 2.83
C TRP A 199 10.47 -8.59 3.47
N ALA A 200 11.71 -8.23 3.75
CA ALA A 200 12.72 -9.08 4.36
C ALA A 200 13.65 -8.26 5.28
N PHE A 201 14.40 -8.92 6.18
CA PHE A 201 15.37 -8.27 7.05
C PHE A 201 16.77 -8.14 6.44
N HIS A 202 17.03 -8.79 5.32
CA HIS A 202 18.33 -8.76 4.64
C HIS A 202 18.14 -8.50 3.15
N GLU A 203 19.07 -7.78 2.58
CA GLU A 203 19.14 -7.54 1.14
C GLU A 203 20.09 -8.55 0.52
N ASP A 204 19.58 -9.75 0.24
CA ASP A 204 20.32 -10.86 -0.34
C ASP A 204 19.49 -11.63 -1.36
N VAL A 205 20.18 -12.52 -2.09
CA VAL A 205 19.59 -13.30 -3.17
C VAL A 205 18.52 -14.31 -2.68
N VAL A 206 18.60 -14.81 -1.44
CA VAL A 206 17.60 -15.73 -0.88
C VAL A 206 16.25 -15.02 -0.73
N ARG A 207 16.30 -13.78 -0.24
CA ARG A 207 15.10 -12.94 -0.02
C ARG A 207 14.54 -12.44 -1.34
N LEU A 208 15.41 -12.14 -2.30
CA LEU A 208 15.00 -11.88 -3.68
C LEU A 208 14.25 -13.09 -4.28
N ALA A 209 14.80 -14.30 -4.12
CA ALA A 209 14.16 -15.55 -4.56
C ALA A 209 12.80 -15.77 -3.91
N ALA A 210 12.66 -15.45 -2.63
CA ALA A 210 11.40 -15.54 -1.92
C ALA A 210 10.31 -14.59 -2.44
N ALA A 211 10.68 -13.51 -3.13
CA ALA A 211 9.76 -12.63 -3.85
C ALA A 211 9.50 -13.12 -5.28
N LEU A 212 10.55 -13.57 -5.99
CA LEU A 212 10.46 -13.93 -7.41
C LEU A 212 9.78 -15.27 -7.66
N ARG A 213 10.09 -16.32 -6.88
CA ARG A 213 9.55 -17.68 -7.10
C ARG A 213 8.01 -17.74 -7.05
N PRO A 214 7.33 -17.18 -6.04
CA PRO A 214 5.85 -17.13 -6.03
C PRO A 214 5.27 -16.30 -7.18
N ALA A 215 5.97 -15.23 -7.58
CA ALA A 215 5.55 -14.41 -8.72
C ALA A 215 5.54 -15.23 -10.00
N LEU A 216 6.61 -15.96 -10.30
CA LEU A 216 6.69 -16.83 -11.48
C LEU A 216 5.65 -17.94 -11.44
N ALA A 217 5.39 -18.54 -10.27
CA ALA A 217 4.39 -19.59 -10.10
C ALA A 217 2.95 -19.12 -10.37
N SER A 218 2.64 -17.85 -10.08
CA SER A 218 1.27 -17.32 -10.15
C SER A 218 1.02 -16.39 -11.33
N ARG A 219 2.06 -15.78 -11.89
CA ARG A 219 1.96 -14.74 -12.95
C ARG A 219 2.60 -15.16 -14.27
N GLY A 220 3.20 -16.37 -14.31
CA GLY A 220 3.93 -16.85 -15.48
C GLY A 220 5.36 -16.35 -15.55
N VAL A 221 6.05 -16.72 -16.63
CA VAL A 221 7.46 -16.41 -16.83
C VAL A 221 7.58 -15.20 -17.78
N PRO A 222 8.25 -14.10 -17.37
CA PRO A 222 8.48 -12.98 -18.26
C PRO A 222 9.57 -13.30 -19.29
N GLU A 223 9.58 -12.61 -20.42
CA GLU A 223 10.65 -12.75 -21.42
C GLU A 223 11.94 -12.10 -20.93
N TRP A 224 11.81 -10.95 -20.25
CA TRP A 224 12.92 -10.16 -19.74
C TRP A 224 12.70 -9.79 -18.28
N VAL A 225 13.78 -9.80 -17.53
CA VAL A 225 13.83 -9.18 -16.19
C VAL A 225 14.92 -8.11 -16.20
N TYR A 226 14.54 -6.88 -15.90
CA TYR A 226 15.43 -5.73 -15.82
C TYR A 226 15.64 -5.36 -14.35
N VAL A 227 16.88 -5.35 -13.92
CA VAL A 227 17.28 -5.10 -12.52
C VAL A 227 18.46 -4.14 -12.45
N ASP A 228 18.75 -3.64 -11.25
CA ASP A 228 19.96 -2.88 -11.02
C ASP A 228 21.19 -3.79 -10.80
N ASN A 229 22.32 -3.15 -10.48
CA ASN A 229 23.57 -3.85 -10.15
C ASN A 229 23.72 -4.07 -8.63
N GLY A 230 22.62 -4.06 -7.85
CA GLY A 230 22.65 -4.41 -6.44
C GLY A 230 23.15 -5.84 -6.20
N SER A 231 23.78 -6.08 -5.07
CA SER A 231 24.44 -7.36 -4.76
C SER A 231 23.54 -8.58 -4.91
N ALA A 232 22.26 -8.46 -4.53
CA ALA A 232 21.28 -9.53 -4.67
C ALA A 232 20.92 -9.83 -6.14
N PHE A 233 21.02 -8.85 -7.03
CA PHE A 233 20.63 -8.96 -8.43
C PHE A 233 21.77 -9.42 -9.35
N VAL A 234 23.03 -9.27 -8.93
CA VAL A 234 24.19 -9.73 -9.72
C VAL A 234 24.67 -11.13 -9.33
N ASP A 235 23.95 -11.81 -8.44
CA ASP A 235 24.31 -13.15 -7.99
C ASP A 235 24.20 -14.17 -9.12
N ALA A 236 25.21 -15.05 -9.19
CA ALA A 236 25.29 -16.12 -10.20
C ALA A 236 24.07 -17.06 -10.16
N TRP A 237 23.46 -17.23 -8.99
CA TRP A 237 22.26 -18.02 -8.84
C TRP A 237 21.06 -17.41 -9.57
N LEU A 238 20.84 -16.09 -9.46
CA LEU A 238 19.74 -15.41 -10.18
C LEU A 238 19.93 -15.57 -11.69
N LEU A 239 21.16 -15.40 -12.16
CA LEU A 239 21.50 -15.60 -13.57
C LEU A 239 21.18 -17.03 -14.03
N ARG A 240 21.54 -18.05 -13.22
CA ARG A 240 21.22 -19.45 -13.50
C ARG A 240 19.71 -19.70 -13.49
N ALA A 241 18.99 -19.19 -12.49
CA ALA A 241 17.54 -19.34 -12.39
C ALA A 241 16.84 -18.75 -13.63
N CYS A 242 17.24 -17.56 -14.05
CA CYS A 242 16.74 -16.94 -15.26
C CYS A 242 17.05 -17.78 -16.51
N ALA A 243 18.29 -18.31 -16.63
CA ALA A 243 18.69 -19.14 -17.77
C ALA A 243 17.87 -20.44 -17.87
N VAL A 244 17.62 -21.12 -16.73
CA VAL A 244 16.80 -22.34 -16.68
C VAL A 244 15.35 -22.09 -17.12
N LEU A 245 14.81 -20.93 -16.79
CA LEU A 245 13.45 -20.53 -17.14
C LEU A 245 13.33 -19.83 -18.50
N GLY A 246 14.45 -19.62 -19.20
CA GLY A 246 14.46 -18.93 -20.48
C GLY A 246 14.28 -17.40 -20.37
N ILE A 247 14.45 -16.84 -19.19
CA ILE A 247 14.33 -15.40 -18.92
C ILE A 247 15.63 -14.70 -19.32
N LYS A 248 15.54 -13.63 -20.08
CA LYS A 248 16.70 -12.77 -20.36
C LYS A 248 16.89 -11.75 -19.24
N LEU A 249 17.93 -11.95 -18.43
CA LEU A 249 18.28 -11.02 -17.34
C LEU A 249 19.11 -9.86 -17.89
N VAL A 250 18.65 -8.63 -17.67
CA VAL A 250 19.28 -7.38 -18.10
C VAL A 250 19.59 -6.51 -16.90
N HIS A 251 20.84 -6.12 -16.75
CA HIS A 251 21.25 -5.18 -15.71
C HIS A 251 21.30 -3.74 -16.23
N SER A 252 20.90 -2.79 -15.39
CA SER A 252 20.99 -1.37 -15.71
C SER A 252 22.45 -0.95 -15.95
N ARG A 253 22.66 -0.11 -16.97
CA ARG A 253 23.99 0.48 -17.16
C ARG A 253 24.27 1.50 -16.05
N PRO A 254 25.48 1.52 -15.46
CA PRO A 254 25.85 2.52 -14.47
C PRO A 254 25.60 3.94 -14.99
N ARG A 255 24.99 4.80 -14.16
CA ARG A 255 24.63 6.21 -14.46
C ARG A 255 23.62 6.41 -15.61
N ARG A 256 22.89 5.37 -16.04
CA ARG A 256 21.77 5.50 -16.97
C ARG A 256 20.50 4.91 -16.37
N PRO A 257 19.66 5.69 -15.68
CA PRO A 257 18.47 5.21 -14.99
C PRO A 257 17.29 4.89 -15.94
N GLN A 258 17.55 4.82 -17.25
CA GLN A 258 16.54 4.52 -18.27
C GLN A 258 15.91 3.14 -17.96
N GLY A 259 14.59 3.11 -17.80
CA GLY A 259 13.83 1.90 -17.48
C GLY A 259 13.46 1.71 -16.01
N ARG A 260 14.12 2.38 -15.04
CA ARG A 260 13.81 2.26 -13.60
C ARG A 260 12.73 3.20 -13.10
N GLY A 261 12.43 4.27 -13.83
CA GLY A 261 11.47 5.31 -13.40
C GLY A 261 10.08 4.78 -13.03
N LYS A 262 9.69 3.60 -13.53
CA LYS A 262 8.40 2.97 -13.23
C LYS A 262 8.38 2.30 -11.86
N VAL A 263 9.42 1.52 -11.52
CA VAL A 263 9.55 0.91 -10.20
C VAL A 263 9.85 1.96 -9.13
N GLU A 264 10.64 3.00 -9.45
CA GLU A 264 10.88 4.14 -8.56
C GLU A 264 9.58 4.91 -8.25
N ARG A 265 8.70 5.09 -9.26
CA ARG A 265 7.37 5.67 -9.06
C ARG A 265 6.48 4.78 -8.21
N PHE A 266 6.53 3.47 -8.42
CA PHE A 266 5.84 2.52 -7.54
C PHE A 266 6.34 2.64 -6.10
N PHE A 267 7.66 2.71 -5.88
CA PHE A 267 8.23 2.89 -4.54
C PHE A 267 7.83 4.23 -3.90
N ARG A 268 7.67 5.28 -4.69
CA ARG A 268 7.08 6.53 -4.19
C ARG A 268 5.63 6.30 -3.73
N THR A 269 4.84 5.59 -4.53
CA THR A 269 3.46 5.23 -4.16
C THR A 269 3.42 4.38 -2.88
N VAL A 270 4.35 3.43 -2.71
CA VAL A 270 4.49 2.64 -1.47
C VAL A 270 4.78 3.56 -0.28
N ARG A 271 5.71 4.52 -0.42
CA ARG A 271 6.02 5.48 0.66
C ARG A 271 4.81 6.35 1.01
N ASP A 272 4.17 6.93 -0.01
CA ASP A 272 3.11 7.92 0.18
C ASP A 272 1.78 7.33 0.61
N GLN A 273 1.53 6.02 0.40
CA GLN A 273 0.23 5.41 0.59
C GLN A 273 0.22 4.19 1.52
N PHE A 274 1.33 3.50 1.67
CA PHE A 274 1.45 2.34 2.54
C PHE A 274 2.33 2.64 3.75
N LEU A 275 3.57 3.09 3.54
CA LEU A 275 4.48 3.34 4.66
C LEU A 275 4.01 4.47 5.57
N VAL A 276 3.31 5.46 5.03
CA VAL A 276 2.69 6.53 5.80
C VAL A 276 1.66 6.02 6.82
N GLU A 277 1.02 4.88 6.57
CA GLU A 277 0.05 4.25 7.49
C GLU A 277 0.70 3.26 8.45
N ILE A 278 1.87 2.73 8.09
CA ILE A 278 2.59 1.74 8.87
C ILE A 278 3.55 2.40 9.87
N THR A 279 4.14 3.55 9.52
CA THR A 279 5.10 4.25 10.39
C THR A 279 4.35 4.86 11.58
N SER A 280 4.79 4.58 12.81
CA SER A 280 4.23 5.20 14.01
C SER A 280 4.67 6.66 14.12
N ASP A 281 3.85 7.51 14.80
CA ASP A 281 4.17 8.91 15.08
C ASP A 281 5.43 9.06 15.94
N ASP A 282 5.71 8.06 16.78
CA ASP A 282 6.96 7.96 17.53
C ASP A 282 8.04 7.34 16.63
N ARG A 283 8.96 8.19 16.15
CA ARG A 283 10.09 7.77 15.31
C ARG A 283 11.01 6.75 15.99
N GLN A 284 10.95 6.62 17.32
CA GLN A 284 11.71 5.62 18.08
C GLN A 284 10.97 4.28 18.16
N ALA A 285 9.65 4.25 18.05
CA ALA A 285 8.85 3.04 18.11
C ALA A 285 8.86 2.23 16.79
N GLY A 286 9.36 2.80 15.68
CA GLY A 286 9.51 2.10 14.40
C GLY A 286 8.20 1.99 13.61
N THR A 287 7.65 0.79 13.49
CA THR A 287 6.42 0.51 12.72
C THR A 287 5.31 -0.02 13.61
N ARG A 288 4.05 0.19 13.19
CA ARG A 288 2.86 -0.43 13.81
C ARG A 288 2.76 -1.94 13.56
N ALA A 289 3.48 -2.48 12.57
CA ALA A 289 3.53 -3.91 12.35
C ALA A 289 4.35 -4.59 13.45
N ALA A 290 3.77 -5.59 14.12
CA ALA A 290 4.39 -6.30 15.23
C ALA A 290 5.61 -7.12 14.77
N ASP A 291 5.53 -7.70 13.59
CA ASP A 291 6.58 -8.51 13.01
C ASP A 291 6.62 -8.42 11.48
N LEU A 292 7.59 -9.12 10.87
CA LEU A 292 7.77 -9.15 9.42
C LEU A 292 6.63 -9.87 8.68
N ALA A 293 5.99 -10.85 9.32
CA ALA A 293 4.87 -11.58 8.72
C ALA A 293 3.65 -10.67 8.61
N GLU A 294 3.37 -9.90 9.65
CA GLU A 294 2.31 -8.91 9.64
C GLU A 294 2.58 -7.79 8.62
N LEU A 295 3.81 -7.27 8.55
CA LEU A 295 4.17 -6.28 7.53
C LEU A 295 3.91 -6.80 6.12
N ASN A 296 4.29 -8.05 5.84
CA ASN A 296 4.03 -8.70 4.54
C ASN A 296 2.54 -8.91 4.29
N ARG A 297 1.77 -9.31 5.29
CA ARG A 297 0.31 -9.50 5.18
C ARG A 297 -0.39 -8.20 4.85
N LEU A 298 -0.10 -7.12 5.59
CA LEU A 298 -0.68 -5.80 5.38
C LEU A 298 -0.29 -5.23 4.00
N PHE A 299 0.97 -5.41 3.59
CA PHE A 299 1.45 -4.98 2.29
C PHE A 299 0.74 -5.71 1.15
N SER A 300 0.61 -7.03 1.26
CA SER A 300 -0.10 -7.85 0.26
C SER A 300 -1.56 -7.44 0.13
N ALA A 301 -2.24 -7.17 1.24
CA ALA A 301 -3.60 -6.67 1.26
C ALA A 301 -3.72 -5.29 0.59
N TRP A 302 -2.81 -4.36 0.91
CA TRP A 302 -2.76 -3.04 0.28
C TRP A 302 -2.53 -3.14 -1.25
N VAL A 303 -1.59 -3.98 -1.69
CA VAL A 303 -1.35 -4.21 -3.13
C VAL A 303 -2.60 -4.74 -3.80
N ALA A 304 -3.24 -5.77 -3.25
CA ALA A 304 -4.39 -6.45 -3.86
C ALA A 304 -5.65 -5.56 -3.90
N VAL A 305 -5.96 -4.87 -2.81
CA VAL A 305 -7.23 -4.15 -2.63
C VAL A 305 -7.14 -2.70 -3.07
N SER A 306 -5.99 -2.04 -2.85
CA SER A 306 -5.80 -0.63 -3.16
C SER A 306 -5.02 -0.43 -4.47
N TYR A 307 -3.74 -0.81 -4.51
CA TYR A 307 -2.86 -0.49 -5.64
C TYR A 307 -3.34 -1.11 -6.97
N HIS A 308 -3.61 -2.40 -6.99
CA HIS A 308 -4.01 -3.13 -8.19
C HIS A 308 -5.36 -2.71 -8.77
N ARG A 309 -6.22 -2.09 -7.95
CA ARG A 309 -7.57 -1.65 -8.36
C ARG A 309 -7.68 -0.15 -8.63
N THR A 310 -6.70 0.62 -8.23
CA THR A 310 -6.69 2.07 -8.48
C THR A 310 -6.25 2.34 -9.92
N VAL A 311 -7.01 3.15 -10.66
CA VAL A 311 -6.66 3.56 -12.02
C VAL A 311 -5.33 4.31 -12.00
N HIS A 312 -4.35 3.82 -12.75
CA HIS A 312 -3.03 4.42 -12.86
C HIS A 312 -3.05 5.60 -13.82
N SER A 313 -2.50 6.75 -13.42
CA SER A 313 -2.58 8.01 -14.18
C SER A 313 -1.98 7.97 -15.58
N GLU A 314 -0.93 7.14 -15.79
CA GLU A 314 -0.29 7.02 -17.11
C GLU A 314 -1.00 6.05 -18.06
N THR A 315 -1.56 4.97 -17.51
CA THR A 315 -2.18 3.92 -18.34
C THR A 315 -3.68 4.06 -18.45
N SER A 316 -4.28 4.94 -17.63
CA SER A 316 -5.73 5.16 -17.50
C SER A 316 -6.52 3.86 -17.21
N GLN A 317 -5.84 2.85 -16.69
CA GLN A 317 -6.39 1.54 -16.36
C GLN A 317 -5.87 1.09 -14.99
N ALA A 318 -6.63 0.23 -14.31
CA ALA A 318 -6.16 -0.43 -13.09
C ALA A 318 -5.06 -1.46 -13.45
N PRO A 319 -3.94 -1.48 -12.71
CA PRO A 319 -2.79 -2.31 -13.06
C PRO A 319 -3.11 -3.79 -13.29
N LEU A 320 -3.86 -4.41 -12.38
CA LEU A 320 -4.20 -5.83 -12.52
C LEU A 320 -5.16 -6.11 -13.67
N ALA A 321 -6.13 -5.21 -13.91
CA ALA A 321 -7.06 -5.34 -15.03
C ALA A 321 -6.32 -5.22 -16.37
N ARG A 322 -5.38 -4.27 -16.49
CA ARG A 322 -4.56 -4.11 -17.69
C ARG A 322 -3.66 -5.32 -17.94
N TRP A 323 -3.09 -5.91 -16.87
CA TRP A 323 -2.30 -7.13 -16.97
C TRP A 323 -3.17 -8.30 -17.47
N ALA A 324 -4.31 -8.54 -16.81
CA ALA A 324 -5.20 -9.64 -17.13
C ALA A 324 -5.77 -9.58 -18.56
N ALA A 325 -6.05 -8.37 -19.07
CA ALA A 325 -6.57 -8.18 -20.42
C ALA A 325 -5.56 -8.53 -21.53
N GLY A 326 -4.27 -8.55 -21.23
CA GLY A 326 -3.22 -8.75 -22.24
C GLY A 326 -2.45 -10.07 -22.12
N VAL A 327 -2.73 -10.91 -21.11
CA VAL A 327 -2.11 -12.24 -20.97
C VAL A 327 -2.95 -13.29 -21.70
N PRO A 328 -2.31 -14.38 -22.20
CA PRO A 328 -3.04 -15.52 -22.77
C PRO A 328 -3.96 -16.19 -21.75
N ASP A 329 -5.06 -16.74 -22.21
CA ASP A 329 -5.95 -17.59 -21.40
C ASP A 329 -6.04 -18.99 -22.09
N PRO A 330 -5.55 -20.07 -21.47
CA PRO A 330 -4.94 -20.10 -20.14
C PRO A 330 -3.54 -19.46 -20.09
N LEU A 331 -3.22 -18.85 -18.94
CA LEU A 331 -1.89 -18.29 -18.68
C LEU A 331 -0.85 -19.42 -18.64
N PRO A 332 0.23 -19.37 -19.45
CA PRO A 332 1.28 -20.37 -19.38
C PRO A 332 2.09 -20.20 -18.09
N LEU A 333 1.97 -21.18 -17.21
CA LEU A 333 2.70 -21.25 -15.93
C LEU A 333 3.85 -22.25 -16.04
N PRO A 334 5.00 -21.98 -15.38
CA PRO A 334 6.07 -22.96 -15.29
C PRO A 334 5.62 -24.14 -14.43
N SER A 335 6.03 -25.35 -14.80
CA SER A 335 5.73 -26.53 -13.97
C SER A 335 6.45 -26.45 -12.62
N PRO A 336 5.92 -27.10 -11.56
CA PRO A 336 6.60 -27.18 -10.27
C PRO A 336 8.04 -27.72 -10.37
N ALA A 337 8.29 -28.68 -11.27
CA ALA A 337 9.61 -29.25 -11.51
C ALA A 337 10.57 -28.22 -12.15
N GLN A 338 10.09 -27.42 -13.11
CA GLN A 338 10.90 -26.34 -13.69
C GLN A 338 11.25 -25.28 -12.65
N LEU A 339 10.29 -24.87 -11.82
CA LEU A 339 10.56 -23.93 -10.73
C LEU A 339 11.53 -24.50 -9.72
N HIS A 340 11.34 -25.76 -9.31
CA HIS A 340 12.26 -26.43 -8.38
C HIS A 340 13.69 -26.43 -8.95
N GLU A 341 13.89 -26.86 -10.19
CA GLU A 341 15.21 -26.87 -10.80
C GLU A 341 15.82 -25.47 -10.95
N ALA A 342 15.01 -24.47 -11.32
CA ALA A 342 15.48 -23.09 -11.49
C ALA A 342 15.99 -22.48 -10.16
N PHE A 343 15.32 -22.82 -9.07
CA PHE A 343 15.60 -22.25 -7.74
C PHE A 343 16.55 -23.10 -6.89
N ARG A 344 17.17 -24.14 -7.45
CA ARG A 344 18.19 -24.92 -6.75
C ARG A 344 19.52 -24.15 -6.65
N TRP A 345 20.12 -24.24 -5.49
CA TRP A 345 21.42 -23.66 -5.19
C TRP A 345 22.51 -24.72 -5.24
N SER A 346 23.74 -24.27 -5.38
CA SER A 346 24.89 -25.16 -5.22
C SER A 346 25.92 -24.54 -4.30
N GLU A 347 26.43 -25.33 -3.38
CA GLU A 347 27.53 -24.96 -2.50
C GLU A 347 28.61 -26.05 -2.49
N ARG A 348 29.89 -25.64 -2.56
CA ARG A 348 31.01 -26.55 -2.44
C ARG A 348 31.38 -26.75 -0.99
N ARG A 349 31.48 -28.02 -0.58
CA ARG A 349 31.87 -28.42 0.78
C ARG A 349 32.90 -29.55 0.72
N THR A 350 33.83 -29.56 1.69
CA THR A 350 34.76 -30.68 1.89
C THR A 350 34.11 -31.70 2.81
N VAL A 351 34.06 -32.95 2.39
CA VAL A 351 33.53 -34.06 3.19
C VAL A 351 34.50 -34.37 4.33
N ARG A 352 33.98 -34.37 5.56
CA ARG A 352 34.71 -34.66 6.79
C ARG A 352 35.10 -36.14 6.86
N LYS A 353 36.06 -36.49 7.75
CA LYS A 353 36.48 -37.89 8.00
C LYS A 353 35.32 -38.80 8.43
N THR A 354 34.27 -38.25 8.95
CA THR A 354 33.04 -38.94 9.38
C THR A 354 32.03 -39.14 8.26
N ALA A 355 32.43 -38.95 6.98
CA ALA A 355 31.53 -38.95 5.83
C ALA A 355 30.36 -37.97 5.97
N THR A 356 30.60 -36.81 6.59
CA THR A 356 29.56 -35.77 6.79
C THR A 356 29.99 -34.45 6.14
N VAL A 357 28.97 -33.67 5.75
CA VAL A 357 29.10 -32.27 5.27
C VAL A 357 28.23 -31.38 6.10
N SER A 358 28.64 -30.10 6.27
CA SER A 358 27.83 -29.10 6.93
C SER A 358 27.18 -28.18 5.89
N LEU A 359 25.86 -27.93 6.03
CA LEU A 359 25.11 -26.99 5.21
C LEU A 359 24.14 -26.22 6.10
N HIS A 360 24.22 -24.87 6.07
CA HIS A 360 23.38 -23.97 6.88
C HIS A 360 23.29 -24.36 8.37
N GLY A 361 24.40 -24.77 8.97
CA GLY A 361 24.46 -25.17 10.38
C GLY A 361 24.06 -26.62 10.66
N ASN A 362 23.45 -27.32 9.71
CA ASN A 362 23.09 -28.71 9.81
C ASN A 362 24.20 -29.64 9.31
N LEU A 363 24.20 -30.89 9.81
CA LEU A 363 25.12 -31.95 9.34
C LEU A 363 24.33 -32.95 8.49
N TYR A 364 24.92 -33.34 7.37
CA TYR A 364 24.35 -34.32 6.46
C TYR A 364 25.37 -35.44 6.21
N GLN A 365 24.94 -36.66 6.19
CA GLN A 365 25.74 -37.82 5.81
C GLN A 365 25.74 -37.96 4.30
N VAL A 366 26.91 -38.22 3.76
CA VAL A 366 27.18 -38.50 2.33
C VAL A 366 27.92 -39.83 2.17
N ASP A 367 28.08 -40.26 0.92
CA ASP A 367 28.79 -41.50 0.64
C ASP A 367 30.23 -41.50 1.20
N ALA A 368 30.64 -42.57 1.84
CA ALA A 368 31.96 -42.71 2.49
C ALA A 368 33.13 -42.64 1.50
N SER A 369 32.90 -42.95 0.22
CA SER A 369 33.93 -42.84 -0.84
C SER A 369 34.32 -41.39 -1.14
N LEU A 370 33.52 -40.42 -0.69
CA LEU A 370 33.73 -39.00 -0.86
C LEU A 370 34.53 -38.33 0.27
N VAL A 371 34.93 -39.08 1.31
CA VAL A 371 35.70 -38.56 2.44
C VAL A 371 36.96 -37.83 1.95
N ARG A 372 37.17 -36.60 2.51
CA ARG A 372 38.25 -35.66 2.15
C ARG A 372 38.16 -35.11 0.72
N ARG A 373 37.10 -35.38 -0.03
CA ARG A 373 36.89 -34.78 -1.35
C ARG A 373 36.00 -33.53 -1.23
N VAL A 374 36.17 -32.60 -2.17
CA VAL A 374 35.29 -31.47 -2.34
C VAL A 374 34.12 -31.91 -3.17
N VAL A 375 32.92 -31.76 -2.62
CA VAL A 375 31.64 -32.06 -3.27
C VAL A 375 30.85 -30.77 -3.48
N GLU A 376 29.99 -30.76 -4.45
CA GLU A 376 28.98 -29.75 -4.69
C GLU A 376 27.66 -30.28 -4.18
N LEU A 377 27.07 -29.57 -3.21
CA LEU A 377 25.72 -29.85 -2.70
C LEU A 377 24.73 -29.00 -3.50
N VAL A 378 23.74 -29.65 -4.12
CA VAL A 378 22.70 -28.97 -4.90
C VAL A 378 21.39 -29.14 -4.18
N PHE A 379 20.78 -28.05 -3.75
CA PHE A 379 19.63 -28.05 -2.84
C PHE A 379 18.70 -26.88 -3.11
N ASP A 380 17.44 -26.97 -2.67
CA ASP A 380 16.52 -25.83 -2.60
C ASP A 380 16.75 -25.08 -1.27
N PRO A 381 17.10 -23.77 -1.26
CA PRO A 381 17.33 -23.04 -0.02
C PRO A 381 16.08 -22.90 0.88
N PHE A 382 14.90 -23.19 0.35
CA PHE A 382 13.63 -23.19 1.08
C PHE A 382 13.21 -24.60 1.54
N ASP A 383 13.86 -25.66 1.02
CA ASP A 383 13.59 -27.05 1.37
C ASP A 383 14.89 -27.85 1.36
N LEU A 384 15.43 -28.11 2.54
CA LEU A 384 16.67 -28.85 2.73
C LEU A 384 16.43 -30.36 2.92
N THR A 385 15.26 -30.87 2.58
CA THR A 385 14.96 -32.31 2.67
C THR A 385 15.57 -33.11 1.54
N ASP A 386 15.77 -32.48 0.36
CA ASP A 386 16.37 -33.12 -0.82
C ASP A 386 17.64 -32.37 -1.25
N ILE A 387 18.80 -32.97 -0.95
CA ILE A 387 20.11 -32.41 -1.26
C ILE A 387 20.87 -33.41 -2.14
N ASP A 388 21.10 -33.04 -3.40
CA ASP A 388 21.92 -33.84 -4.30
C ASP A 388 23.42 -33.54 -4.09
N VAL A 389 24.20 -34.61 -4.11
CA VAL A 389 25.69 -34.52 -4.02
C VAL A 389 26.28 -34.75 -5.40
N ARG A 390 27.13 -33.83 -5.83
CA ARG A 390 27.87 -33.96 -7.09
C ARG A 390 29.40 -33.95 -6.80
N HIS A 391 30.14 -34.81 -7.46
CA HIS A 391 31.59 -34.79 -7.42
C HIS A 391 32.14 -34.68 -8.83
N LYS A 392 32.98 -33.66 -9.09
CA LYS A 392 33.54 -33.37 -10.42
C LYS A 392 32.46 -33.29 -11.52
N GLY A 393 31.30 -32.66 -11.19
CA GLY A 393 30.16 -32.51 -12.11
C GLY A 393 29.29 -33.76 -12.31
N ARG A 394 29.64 -34.89 -11.71
CA ARG A 394 28.85 -36.15 -11.81
C ARG A 394 27.99 -36.37 -10.56
N PRO A 395 26.77 -36.89 -10.68
CA PRO A 395 25.97 -37.28 -9.53
C PRO A 395 26.73 -38.28 -8.64
N ALA A 396 26.73 -38.08 -7.34
CA ALA A 396 27.41 -38.88 -6.35
C ALA A 396 26.49 -39.26 -5.16
N GLY A 397 25.17 -39.32 -5.39
CA GLY A 397 24.18 -39.69 -4.39
C GLY A 397 23.46 -38.47 -3.77
N LYS A 398 22.80 -38.72 -2.67
CA LYS A 398 22.08 -37.70 -1.89
C LYS A 398 22.72 -37.51 -0.51
N ALA A 399 22.65 -36.32 0.03
CA ALA A 399 23.03 -36.03 1.40
C ALA A 399 21.81 -36.22 2.31
N VAL A 400 21.93 -37.05 3.32
CA VAL A 400 20.87 -37.40 4.25
C VAL A 400 21.12 -36.71 5.59
N PRO A 401 20.12 -36.16 6.29
CA PRO A 401 20.30 -35.59 7.61
C PRO A 401 21.04 -36.52 8.56
N PHE A 402 22.11 -36.03 9.17
CA PHE A 402 22.91 -36.80 10.11
C PHE A 402 22.17 -36.90 11.46
N LEU A 403 21.63 -38.06 11.75
CA LEU A 403 21.01 -38.34 13.03
C LEU A 403 22.09 -38.82 14.00
N ILE A 404 22.20 -38.21 15.17
CA ILE A 404 23.06 -38.64 16.24
C ILE A 404 22.42 -39.87 16.87
N GLY A 405 22.69 -41.04 16.29
CA GLY A 405 22.37 -42.34 16.92
C GLY A 405 23.32 -42.63 18.09
N ARG A 406 22.91 -43.47 19.05
CA ARG A 406 23.83 -43.96 20.07
C ARG A 406 25.00 -44.70 19.39
N HIS A 407 26.19 -44.12 19.47
CA HIS A 407 27.43 -44.76 19.01
C HIS A 407 27.72 -45.91 19.99
N ARG A 408 27.36 -47.14 19.66
CA ARG A 408 27.95 -48.32 20.31
C ARG A 408 29.34 -48.55 19.67
N HIS A 409 30.38 -48.38 20.46
CA HIS A 409 31.74 -48.75 20.04
C HIS A 409 31.74 -50.27 19.78
N ALA A 410 32.24 -50.73 18.64
CA ALA A 410 32.23 -52.14 18.21
C ALA A 410 32.95 -53.12 19.18
N LYS A 411 33.59 -52.62 20.25
CA LYS A 411 34.22 -53.40 21.32
C LYS A 411 33.42 -53.47 22.62
N THR A 412 32.18 -52.91 22.70
CA THR A 412 31.31 -53.13 23.86
C THR A 412 30.66 -54.51 23.69
N ARG A 413 31.07 -55.45 24.57
CA ARG A 413 30.44 -56.77 24.67
C ARG A 413 28.95 -56.62 24.76
N THR A 414 28.23 -57.25 23.85
CA THR A 414 26.79 -57.46 23.88
C THR A 414 26.48 -58.36 25.06
N GLY A 415 26.08 -57.80 26.18
CA GLY A 415 25.30 -58.54 27.16
C GLY A 415 23.90 -58.76 26.60
N ASP A 416 23.43 -59.99 26.72
CA ASP A 416 22.15 -60.54 26.33
C ASP A 416 21.11 -59.50 25.85
N ASP A 417 20.88 -59.49 24.56
CA ASP A 417 19.67 -58.92 23.96
C ASP A 417 18.48 -59.86 24.32
N GLN A 418 17.98 -59.72 25.53
CA GLN A 418 16.59 -60.05 25.78
C GLN A 418 15.78 -59.09 24.90
N GLN A 419 15.13 -59.67 23.91
CA GLN A 419 14.14 -58.98 23.07
C GLN A 419 13.16 -58.25 24.00
N ARG A 420 13.41 -56.99 24.25
CA ARG A 420 12.38 -56.09 24.70
C ARG A 420 11.45 -55.91 23.52
N THR A 421 10.34 -56.60 23.54
CA THR A 421 9.17 -56.32 22.71
C THR A 421 8.88 -54.83 22.93
N GLU A 422 9.08 -54.03 21.92
CA GLU A 422 8.61 -52.62 21.96
C GLU A 422 7.10 -52.69 22.20
N PRO A 423 6.59 -51.95 23.18
CA PRO A 423 5.15 -51.90 23.40
C PRO A 423 4.48 -51.41 22.11
N GLU A 424 3.44 -52.13 21.70
CA GLU A 424 2.65 -51.71 20.54
C GLU A 424 2.19 -50.26 20.74
N PRO A 425 2.37 -49.41 19.74
CA PRO A 425 1.95 -48.00 19.82
C PRO A 425 0.43 -47.96 20.06
N THR A 426 0.00 -47.27 21.07
CA THR A 426 -1.41 -47.13 21.47
C THR A 426 -2.30 -46.53 20.37
N GLY A 427 -1.73 -46.01 19.29
CA GLY A 427 -2.46 -45.33 18.21
C GLY A 427 -3.06 -43.97 18.63
N ILE A 428 -2.82 -43.57 19.88
CA ILE A 428 -3.32 -42.27 20.38
C ILE A 428 -2.35 -41.18 20.02
N ASP A 429 -2.71 -40.36 19.03
CA ASP A 429 -2.00 -39.08 18.71
C ASP A 429 -2.55 -37.97 19.60
N TYR A 430 -1.94 -37.83 20.78
CA TYR A 430 -2.35 -36.81 21.76
C TYR A 430 -2.22 -35.39 21.24
N LEU A 431 -1.21 -35.10 20.41
CA LEU A 431 -1.02 -33.77 19.86
C LEU A 431 -2.10 -33.44 18.82
N ASN A 432 -2.52 -34.40 18.03
CA ASN A 432 -3.61 -34.21 17.07
C ASN A 432 -4.97 -33.99 17.79
N ILE A 433 -5.19 -34.68 18.92
CA ILE A 433 -6.38 -34.43 19.77
C ILE A 433 -6.36 -33.01 20.33
N LEU A 434 -5.20 -32.50 20.78
CA LEU A 434 -5.06 -31.14 21.27
C LEU A 434 -5.24 -30.10 20.15
N ASP A 435 -4.71 -30.38 18.96
CA ASP A 435 -4.85 -29.47 17.80
C ASP A 435 -6.32 -29.40 17.35
N GLN A 436 -7.01 -30.52 17.30
CA GLN A 436 -8.44 -30.54 17.00
C GLN A 436 -9.27 -29.80 18.06
N ALA A 437 -8.97 -30.00 19.35
CA ALA A 437 -9.62 -29.27 20.42
C ALA A 437 -9.35 -27.76 20.37
N HIS A 438 -8.10 -27.36 20.03
CA HIS A 438 -7.72 -25.99 19.83
C HIS A 438 -8.44 -25.38 18.62
N GLY A 439 -8.49 -26.09 17.48
CA GLY A 439 -9.21 -25.67 16.28
C GLY A 439 -10.71 -25.51 16.51
N ALA A 440 -11.33 -26.43 17.27
CA ALA A 440 -12.72 -26.33 17.67
C ALA A 440 -12.97 -25.12 18.60
N GLY A 441 -12.04 -24.84 19.53
CA GLY A 441 -12.07 -23.66 20.38
C GLY A 441 -11.95 -22.36 19.61
N LEU A 442 -11.09 -22.31 18.60
CA LEU A 442 -10.96 -21.14 17.71
C LEU A 442 -12.22 -20.92 16.86
N GLN A 443 -12.82 -22.00 16.33
CA GLN A 443 -14.08 -21.91 15.59
C GLN A 443 -15.25 -21.45 16.47
N ALA A 444 -15.29 -21.85 17.74
CA ALA A 444 -16.29 -21.39 18.70
C ALA A 444 -16.07 -19.90 19.10
N GLN A 445 -14.81 -19.43 19.13
CA GLN A 445 -14.49 -18.03 19.42
C GLN A 445 -14.74 -17.06 18.26
N ILE A 446 -14.90 -17.54 17.02
CA ILE A 446 -15.26 -16.75 15.85
C ILE A 446 -16.79 -16.48 15.80
N ASN A 447 -17.57 -17.03 16.70
CA ASN A 447 -18.98 -16.73 16.82
C ASN A 447 -19.20 -15.38 17.54
N TYR A 448 -19.23 -14.30 16.76
CA TYR A 448 -19.44 -12.92 17.24
C TYR A 448 -20.72 -12.74 18.08
N ALA A 449 -21.72 -13.58 17.89
CA ALA A 449 -22.96 -13.59 18.70
C ALA A 449 -22.68 -14.01 20.14
N ALA A 450 -21.82 -14.99 20.38
CA ALA A 450 -21.47 -15.43 21.72
C ALA A 450 -20.59 -14.42 22.48
N LEU A 451 -19.84 -13.57 21.76
CA LEU A 451 -19.07 -12.48 22.35
C LEU A 451 -19.96 -11.30 22.82
N ILE A 452 -21.09 -11.09 22.16
CA ILE A 452 -22.07 -10.05 22.53
C ILE A 452 -22.86 -10.49 23.75
N ASP A 453 -23.31 -11.77 23.79
CA ASP A 453 -24.08 -12.31 24.92
C ASP A 453 -23.25 -12.40 26.22
N SER A 454 -21.91 -12.63 26.13
CA SER A 454 -21.02 -12.64 27.32
C SER A 454 -20.69 -11.26 27.86
N ALA A 455 -20.87 -10.19 27.06
CA ALA A 455 -20.66 -8.83 27.50
C ALA A 455 -21.85 -8.26 28.29
N ASP A 456 -23.05 -8.79 28.09
CA ASP A 456 -24.26 -8.38 28.80
C ASP A 456 -24.43 -9.07 30.18
N GLU A 457 -23.77 -10.22 30.43
CA GLU A 457 -23.87 -10.93 31.72
C GLU A 457 -22.88 -10.44 32.78
N THR A 458 -21.89 -9.60 32.45
CA THR A 458 -20.90 -9.08 33.42
C THR A 458 -21.20 -7.69 33.97
N GLY A 459 -22.38 -7.17 33.71
CA GLY A 459 -22.81 -5.80 34.04
C GLY A 459 -23.76 -5.67 35.23
N ASP A 460 -23.76 -6.57 36.22
CA ASP A 460 -24.45 -6.27 37.47
C ASP A 460 -23.93 -7.12 38.65
N HIS A 461 -22.99 -6.58 39.44
CA HIS A 461 -22.94 -6.80 40.89
C HIS A 461 -22.14 -5.69 41.57
N GLY A 462 -22.86 -5.02 42.40
CA GLY A 462 -22.61 -3.84 43.17
C GLY A 462 -21.46 -3.93 44.20
N ALA A 463 -21.14 -2.75 44.60
CA ALA A 463 -20.29 -2.41 45.71
C ALA A 463 -20.77 -2.98 47.04
N ASP A 464 -19.84 -3.44 47.88
CA ASP A 464 -19.80 -3.13 49.32
C ASP A 464 -18.46 -3.59 49.90
N ASP A 465 -17.74 -2.72 50.41
CA ASP A 465 -17.36 -2.19 51.74
C ASP A 465 -16.56 -3.13 52.63
N THR A 466 -15.55 -2.49 53.23
CA THR A 466 -14.85 -2.69 54.52
C THR A 466 -13.67 -3.68 54.64
N GLY A 467 -12.57 -3.13 55.10
CA GLY A 467 -11.72 -3.77 56.10
C GLY A 467 -10.21 -3.73 55.90
N ARG A 468 -9.55 -2.63 56.26
CA ARG A 468 -8.16 -2.64 56.78
C ARG A 468 -8.18 -3.22 58.21
N PRO A 469 -7.06 -3.67 58.88
CA PRO A 469 -5.67 -3.27 58.69
C PRO A 469 -4.59 -4.34 59.03
N GLY A 470 -3.34 -4.01 58.76
CA GLY A 470 -2.28 -4.29 59.71
C GLY A 470 -1.14 -5.22 59.32
N GLY A 471 0.07 -4.65 59.29
CA GLY A 471 1.22 -5.19 59.97
C GLY A 471 2.38 -5.73 59.11
N ARG A 472 3.41 -4.90 58.95
CA ARG A 472 4.85 -5.15 59.21
C ARG A 472 5.40 -6.56 58.95
N GLU A 473 6.47 -6.76 58.20
CA GLU A 473 7.87 -6.49 58.51
C GLU A 473 8.77 -6.96 57.34
N GLU A 474 9.72 -6.15 56.96
CA GLU A 474 11.00 -6.56 56.36
C GLU A 474 11.84 -7.32 57.43
N PRO A 475 13.02 -8.00 57.13
CA PRO A 475 14.02 -7.66 56.13
C PRO A 475 14.88 -8.82 55.55
N ARG A 476 15.73 -8.40 54.55
CA ARG A 476 17.10 -8.88 54.24
C ARG A 476 17.37 -10.36 53.89
N ALA A 477 17.80 -10.60 52.71
CA ALA A 477 19.21 -10.78 52.29
C ALA A 477 19.28 -10.79 50.75
#